data_5efca9d03c7fa427b318a56365faba2d
#
_entry.id   5efca9d03c7fa427b318a56365faba2d
#
_cell.length_a   1.000
_cell.length_b   1.000
_cell.length_c   1.000
_cell.angle_alpha   90.00
_cell.angle_beta   90.00
_cell.angle_gamma   90.00
#
_symmetry.space_group_name_H-M   'P 1'
#
loop_
_entity.id
_entity.type
_entity.pdbx_description
1 polymer ?
#
loop_
_entity_poly.entity_id
_entity_poly.type
_entity_poly.pdbx_seq_one_letter_code
_entity_poly.pdbx_strand_id
1 'polypeptide(L)'
;ASATSVSVYNNLLRDPYKICGGFFIDGIQGGTGAANEVSLDHTGHPVVSKIRDCYLAAVKQGLQGQIPLYGGGGIGMTGNAAADAFKMMCLGANGVFVGKVLIQLLGCVGNEQGRCNSCNTGKCPMGICTQDPRLVKRLDIDKGAQKIVDYVLAFDAELKKLMAPIGNSSIPVGRSDALVSTDKAIADKLGIQYVC
;
A
#
# COMPACT_ATOMS: atom_id res chain seq x y z
N ALA A 1 -6.64 -3.88 7.61
CA ALA A 1 -5.83 -4.59 8.61
C ALA A 1 -6.56 -4.71 9.93
N SER A 2 -6.42 -5.84 10.61
CA SER A 2 -7.08 -6.11 11.89
C SER A 2 -6.06 -6.48 12.97
N ALA A 3 -6.47 -6.49 14.24
CA ALA A 3 -5.63 -6.95 15.34
C ALA A 3 -5.19 -8.42 15.16
N THR A 4 -5.98 -9.23 14.46
CA THR A 4 -5.74 -10.64 14.18
C THR A 4 -4.70 -10.87 13.08
N SER A 5 -4.32 -9.84 12.29
CA SER A 5 -3.39 -9.99 11.16
C SER A 5 -2.07 -10.64 11.55
N VAL A 6 -1.50 -10.25 12.69
CA VAL A 6 -0.23 -10.82 13.20
C VAL A 6 -0.39 -12.30 13.55
N SER A 7 -1.48 -12.68 14.22
CA SER A 7 -1.75 -14.08 14.59
C SER A 7 -1.94 -14.97 13.36
N VAL A 8 -2.70 -14.48 12.38
CA VAL A 8 -2.91 -15.21 11.11
C VAL A 8 -1.58 -15.39 10.38
N TYR A 9 -0.78 -14.34 10.25
CA TYR A 9 0.53 -14.42 9.62
C TYR A 9 1.46 -15.40 10.33
N ASN A 10 1.50 -15.37 11.67
CA ASN A 10 2.29 -16.31 12.46
C ASN A 10 1.88 -17.77 12.25
N ASN A 11 0.59 -18.04 12.13
CA ASN A 11 0.09 -19.38 11.84
C ASN A 11 0.51 -19.84 10.45
N LEU A 12 0.41 -18.96 9.44
CA LEU A 12 0.85 -19.26 8.08
C LEU A 12 2.36 -19.51 8.00
N LEU A 13 3.18 -18.77 8.73
CA LEU A 13 4.63 -18.98 8.79
C LEU A 13 5.00 -20.37 9.33
N ARG A 14 4.19 -20.90 10.24
CA ARG A 14 4.39 -22.22 10.87
C ARG A 14 3.70 -23.36 10.11
N ASP A 15 2.97 -23.04 9.04
CA ASP A 15 2.28 -24.04 8.25
C ASP A 15 3.31 -24.98 7.59
N PRO A 16 3.27 -26.30 7.91
CA PRO A 16 4.20 -27.27 7.35
C PRO A 16 4.04 -27.46 5.85
N TYR A 17 2.86 -27.18 5.31
CA TYR A 17 2.56 -27.35 3.89
C TYR A 17 3.00 -26.16 3.03
N LYS A 18 3.31 -25.00 3.64
CA LYS A 18 3.79 -23.77 2.96
C LYS A 18 2.96 -23.38 1.73
N ILE A 19 1.65 -23.49 1.85
CA ILE A 19 0.71 -23.25 0.73
C ILE A 19 0.48 -21.76 0.45
N CYS A 20 0.94 -20.87 1.33
CA CYS A 20 0.75 -19.43 1.20
C CYS A 20 1.92 -18.78 0.44
N GLY A 21 1.66 -18.24 -0.75
CA GLY A 21 2.65 -17.55 -1.58
C GLY A 21 2.91 -16.10 -1.20
N GLY A 22 2.10 -15.50 -0.33
CA GLY A 22 2.26 -14.11 0.11
C GLY A 22 1.15 -13.68 1.06
N PHE A 23 1.43 -12.72 1.92
CA PHE A 23 0.48 -12.16 2.87
C PHE A 23 0.25 -10.68 2.60
N PHE A 24 -1.00 -10.31 2.29
CA PHE A 24 -1.38 -8.96 1.95
C PHE A 24 -2.06 -8.29 3.14
N ILE A 25 -1.57 -7.11 3.51
CA ILE A 25 -2.13 -6.28 4.56
C ILE A 25 -2.67 -5.00 3.94
N ASP A 26 -4.00 -4.85 3.95
CA ASP A 26 -4.67 -3.62 3.56
C ASP A 26 -4.96 -2.77 4.80
N GLY A 27 -4.45 -1.56 4.82
CA GLY A 27 -4.59 -0.64 5.95
C GLY A 27 -5.95 0.08 5.98
N ILE A 28 -6.21 0.79 7.09
CA ILE A 28 -7.41 1.62 7.26
C ILE A 28 -7.59 2.67 6.15
N GLN A 29 -6.47 3.14 5.56
CA GLN A 29 -6.49 4.09 4.44
C GLN A 29 -6.87 3.43 3.10
N GLY A 30 -6.95 2.09 3.06
CA GLY A 30 -7.43 1.33 1.92
C GLY A 30 -8.94 1.36 1.84
N GLY A 31 -9.43 0.84 0.74
CA GLY A 31 -10.86 0.69 0.48
C GLY A 31 -11.22 1.09 -0.93
N THR A 32 -12.40 0.69 -1.32
CA THR A 32 -12.96 1.00 -2.65
C THR A 32 -13.93 2.16 -2.55
N GLY A 33 -14.21 2.82 -3.67
CA GLY A 33 -15.25 3.84 -3.75
C GLY A 33 -16.67 3.33 -3.46
N ALA A 34 -16.85 2.02 -3.30
CA ALA A 34 -18.10 1.39 -2.89
C ALA A 34 -18.16 1.04 -1.39
N ALA A 35 -17.05 1.16 -0.67
CA ALA A 35 -17.05 0.96 0.78
C ALA A 35 -17.82 2.10 1.48
N ASN A 36 -18.53 1.77 2.55
CA ASN A 36 -19.21 2.80 3.30
C ASN A 36 -18.21 3.63 4.13
N GLU A 37 -18.52 4.90 4.31
CA GLU A 37 -17.66 5.90 4.94
C GLU A 37 -17.29 5.51 6.38
N VAL A 38 -18.26 5.00 7.15
CA VAL A 38 -18.04 4.55 8.53
C VAL A 38 -16.97 3.44 8.60
N SER A 39 -16.99 2.50 7.64
CA SER A 39 -15.98 1.44 7.61
C SER A 39 -14.61 1.96 7.18
N LEU A 40 -14.56 2.94 6.27
CA LEU A 40 -13.30 3.53 5.82
C LEU A 40 -12.61 4.31 6.95
N ASP A 41 -13.38 5.04 7.75
CA ASP A 41 -12.82 5.98 8.71
C ASP A 41 -12.62 5.36 10.10
N HIS A 42 -13.39 4.32 10.45
CA HIS A 42 -13.44 3.83 11.83
C HIS A 42 -13.06 2.36 12.00
N THR A 43 -12.68 1.64 10.94
CA THR A 43 -12.29 0.23 11.06
C THR A 43 -10.88 -0.04 10.54
N GLY A 44 -10.16 -0.92 11.23
CA GLY A 44 -8.84 -1.35 10.82
C GLY A 44 -7.70 -0.70 11.59
N HIS A 45 -6.49 -0.88 11.10
CA HIS A 45 -5.25 -0.30 11.64
C HIS A 45 -4.43 0.33 10.51
N PRO A 46 -3.59 1.33 10.83
CA PRO A 46 -2.64 1.85 9.86
C PRO A 46 -1.73 0.74 9.33
N VAL A 47 -1.60 0.66 8.00
CA VAL A 47 -0.84 -0.42 7.35
C VAL A 47 0.61 -0.47 7.81
N VAL A 48 1.26 0.67 7.98
CA VAL A 48 2.66 0.77 8.43
C VAL A 48 2.91 0.05 9.74
N SER A 49 2.01 0.20 10.73
CA SER A 49 2.16 -0.47 12.03
C SER A 49 1.97 -1.98 11.90
N LYS A 50 1.03 -2.44 11.07
CA LYS A 50 0.77 -3.88 10.90
C LYS A 50 1.83 -4.60 10.08
N ILE A 51 2.38 -3.97 9.05
CA ILE A 51 3.55 -4.49 8.35
C ILE A 51 4.70 -4.68 9.35
N ARG A 52 4.99 -3.65 10.16
CA ARG A 52 6.06 -3.73 11.15
C ARG A 52 5.81 -4.82 12.18
N ASP A 53 4.61 -4.89 12.75
CA ASP A 53 4.24 -5.92 13.74
C ASP A 53 4.42 -7.35 13.16
N CYS A 54 3.97 -7.61 11.93
CA CYS A 54 4.12 -8.90 11.25
C CYS A 54 5.58 -9.22 10.96
N TYR A 55 6.35 -8.26 10.45
CA TYR A 55 7.77 -8.45 10.19
C TYR A 55 8.55 -8.80 11.45
N LEU A 56 8.36 -8.03 12.54
CA LEU A 56 9.03 -8.30 13.82
C LEU A 56 8.62 -9.65 14.41
N ALA A 57 7.37 -10.05 14.23
CA ALA A 57 6.91 -11.37 14.65
C ALA A 57 7.59 -12.51 13.88
N ALA A 58 7.84 -12.31 12.57
CA ALA A 58 8.62 -13.26 11.76
C ALA A 58 10.10 -13.29 12.17
N VAL A 59 10.71 -12.13 12.38
CA VAL A 59 12.11 -12.01 12.85
C VAL A 59 12.29 -12.73 14.18
N LYS A 60 11.39 -12.54 15.14
CA LYS A 60 11.43 -13.21 16.46
C LYS A 60 11.42 -14.74 16.36
N GLN A 61 10.89 -15.28 15.27
CA GLN A 61 10.81 -16.73 15.03
C GLN A 61 11.94 -17.23 14.10
N GLY A 62 12.77 -16.35 13.53
CA GLY A 62 13.75 -16.72 12.51
C GLY A 62 13.12 -17.12 11.17
N LEU A 63 11.89 -16.67 10.90
CA LEU A 63 11.08 -17.06 9.73
C LEU A 63 10.84 -15.89 8.74
N GLN A 64 11.57 -14.78 8.92
CA GLN A 64 11.46 -13.64 8.00
C GLN A 64 11.85 -14.05 6.56
N GLY A 65 11.07 -13.57 5.60
CA GLY A 65 11.29 -13.88 4.18
C GLY A 65 10.67 -15.20 3.70
N GLN A 66 10.15 -16.06 4.58
CA GLN A 66 9.50 -17.31 4.15
C GLN A 66 8.16 -17.05 3.47
N ILE A 67 7.38 -16.10 3.97
CA ILE A 67 6.15 -15.64 3.32
C ILE A 67 6.31 -14.14 3.09
N PRO A 68 6.34 -13.68 1.84
CA PRO A 68 6.45 -12.27 1.51
C PRO A 68 5.29 -11.46 2.10
N LEU A 69 5.60 -10.27 2.64
CA LEU A 69 4.62 -9.30 3.11
C LEU A 69 4.40 -8.23 2.06
N TYR A 70 3.14 -7.94 1.78
CA TYR A 70 2.76 -6.84 0.90
C TYR A 70 1.82 -5.89 1.63
N GLY A 71 2.04 -4.59 1.47
CA GLY A 71 1.23 -3.57 2.11
C GLY A 71 0.48 -2.69 1.13
N GLY A 72 -0.75 -2.32 1.48
CA GLY A 72 -1.56 -1.37 0.73
C GLY A 72 -2.44 -0.54 1.64
N GLY A 73 -3.10 0.43 1.05
CA GLY A 73 -3.92 1.40 1.77
C GLY A 73 -3.29 2.78 1.79
N GLY A 74 -3.75 3.65 0.91
CA GLY A 74 -3.32 5.05 0.84
C GLY A 74 -1.96 5.30 0.20
N ILE A 75 -1.29 4.28 -0.37
CA ILE A 75 0.00 4.45 -1.04
C ILE A 75 -0.12 5.44 -2.20
N GLY A 76 0.70 6.48 -2.17
CA GLY A 76 0.72 7.58 -3.14
C GLY A 76 -0.29 8.68 -2.87
N MET A 77 -1.17 8.52 -1.89
CA MET A 77 -2.13 9.57 -1.51
C MET A 77 -1.48 10.74 -0.76
N THR A 78 -0.28 10.54 -0.25
CA THR A 78 0.56 11.59 0.39
C THR A 78 1.25 12.50 -0.63
N GLY A 79 1.12 12.19 -1.93
CA GLY A 79 1.77 12.91 -3.02
C GLY A 79 3.06 12.28 -3.53
N ASN A 80 3.64 11.30 -2.82
CA ASN A 80 4.83 10.59 -3.28
C ASN A 80 4.76 9.08 -2.97
N ALA A 81 4.30 8.31 -3.95
CA ALA A 81 4.14 6.87 -3.81
C ALA A 81 5.46 6.11 -3.64
N ALA A 82 6.55 6.59 -4.24
CA ALA A 82 7.86 5.96 -4.10
C ALA A 82 8.38 6.09 -2.66
N ALA A 83 8.18 7.25 -2.04
CA ALA A 83 8.54 7.46 -0.63
C ALA A 83 7.67 6.62 0.31
N ASP A 84 6.37 6.50 0.04
CA ASP A 84 5.49 5.64 0.83
C ASP A 84 5.91 4.17 0.72
N ALA A 85 6.20 3.70 -0.52
CA ALA A 85 6.68 2.34 -0.77
C ALA A 85 8.04 2.08 -0.09
N PHE A 86 8.98 3.00 -0.23
CA PHE A 86 10.30 2.90 0.42
C PHE A 86 10.18 2.72 1.93
N LYS A 87 9.38 3.56 2.59
CA LYS A 87 9.15 3.46 4.04
C LYS A 87 8.52 2.12 4.42
N MET A 88 7.53 1.66 3.65
CA MET A 88 6.89 0.36 3.86
C MET A 88 7.89 -0.80 3.77
N MET A 89 8.75 -0.78 2.73
CA MET A 89 9.76 -1.80 2.52
C MET A 89 10.80 -1.80 3.64
N CYS A 90 11.27 -0.63 4.07
CA CYS A 90 12.16 -0.50 5.22
C CYS A 90 11.53 -1.04 6.51
N LEU A 91 10.22 -0.99 6.67
CA LEU A 91 9.51 -1.55 7.81
C LEU A 91 9.26 -3.06 7.70
N GLY A 92 9.54 -3.66 6.54
CA GLY A 92 9.49 -5.12 6.37
C GLY A 92 8.59 -5.64 5.26
N ALA A 93 7.98 -4.77 4.44
CA ALA A 93 7.24 -5.20 3.27
C ALA A 93 8.18 -5.62 2.13
N ASN A 94 7.83 -6.67 1.40
CA ASN A 94 8.50 -7.08 0.17
C ASN A 94 8.01 -6.29 -1.05
N GLY A 95 6.87 -5.62 -0.92
CA GLY A 95 6.30 -4.78 -1.95
C GLY A 95 5.05 -4.06 -1.46
N VAL A 96 4.51 -3.22 -2.32
CA VAL A 96 3.27 -2.48 -2.06
C VAL A 96 2.29 -2.68 -3.19
N PHE A 97 1.00 -2.53 -2.90
CA PHE A 97 -0.01 -2.45 -3.94
C PHE A 97 -0.67 -1.08 -3.93
N VAL A 98 -0.84 -0.55 -5.13
CA VAL A 98 -1.33 0.80 -5.39
C VAL A 98 -2.64 0.70 -6.16
N GLY A 99 -3.68 1.30 -5.66
CA GLY A 99 -5.00 1.26 -6.29
C GLY A 99 -5.49 2.63 -6.72
N LYS A 100 -5.79 3.47 -5.75
CA LYS A 100 -6.49 4.75 -5.96
C LYS A 100 -5.75 5.68 -6.93
N VAL A 101 -4.43 5.79 -6.82
CA VAL A 101 -3.62 6.62 -7.72
C VAL A 101 -3.74 6.15 -9.17
N LEU A 102 -3.70 4.84 -9.41
CA LEU A 102 -3.83 4.31 -10.78
C LEU A 102 -5.20 4.61 -11.38
N ILE A 103 -6.26 4.50 -10.59
CA ILE A 103 -7.62 4.86 -11.04
C ILE A 103 -7.73 6.37 -11.31
N GLN A 104 -7.06 7.22 -10.54
CA GLN A 104 -7.00 8.65 -10.78
C GLN A 104 -6.27 8.99 -12.10
N LEU A 105 -5.21 8.27 -12.45
CA LEU A 105 -4.53 8.41 -13.74
C LEU A 105 -5.45 8.09 -14.93
N LEU A 106 -6.39 7.16 -14.74
CA LEU A 106 -7.44 6.87 -15.71
C LEU A 106 -8.53 7.95 -15.80
N GLY A 107 -8.45 8.97 -14.95
CA GLY A 107 -9.39 10.09 -14.94
C GLY A 107 -10.46 10.01 -13.86
N CYS A 108 -10.36 9.10 -12.88
CA CYS A 108 -11.28 9.07 -11.76
C CYS A 108 -11.22 10.40 -11.00
N VAL A 109 -12.36 11.05 -10.85
CA VAL A 109 -12.51 12.33 -10.12
C VAL A 109 -12.98 12.12 -8.69
N GLY A 110 -13.04 10.84 -8.28
CA GLY A 110 -13.64 10.45 -7.02
C GLY A 110 -12.73 10.52 -5.83
N ASN A 111 -13.39 10.81 -4.78
CA ASN A 111 -13.13 10.56 -3.38
C ASN A 111 -12.13 11.42 -2.62
N GLU A 112 -11.54 12.39 -3.21
CA GLU A 112 -11.03 13.48 -2.40
C GLU A 112 -12.18 14.45 -2.14
N GLN A 113 -12.62 14.53 -0.89
CA GLN A 113 -13.66 15.46 -0.42
C GLN A 113 -15.08 15.22 -0.96
N GLY A 114 -15.49 13.96 -1.14
CA GLY A 114 -16.88 13.65 -1.50
C GLY A 114 -17.31 14.05 -2.93
N ARG A 115 -16.38 14.23 -3.83
CA ARG A 115 -16.68 14.72 -5.19
C ARG A 115 -17.38 13.72 -6.10
N CYS A 116 -17.24 12.42 -5.87
CA CYS A 116 -17.92 11.39 -6.64
C CYS A 116 -18.09 10.11 -5.81
N ASN A 117 -19.30 9.58 -5.74
CA ASN A 117 -19.66 8.35 -5.06
C ASN A 117 -20.51 7.45 -5.97
N SER A 118 -20.16 7.34 -7.25
CA SER A 118 -20.96 6.63 -8.25
C SER A 118 -20.48 5.20 -8.53
N CYS A 119 -19.43 4.71 -7.86
CA CYS A 119 -18.84 3.40 -8.18
C CYS A 119 -19.81 2.25 -7.99
N ASN A 120 -20.62 2.26 -6.92
CA ASN A 120 -21.60 1.23 -6.60
C ASN A 120 -22.90 1.34 -7.41
N THR A 121 -23.09 2.45 -8.12
CA THR A 121 -24.32 2.67 -8.91
C THR A 121 -24.22 2.19 -10.35
N GLY A 122 -23.02 1.84 -10.81
CA GLY A 122 -22.75 1.54 -12.23
C GLY A 122 -22.85 2.75 -13.17
N LYS A 123 -22.98 3.98 -12.62
CA LYS A 123 -23.14 5.23 -13.40
C LYS A 123 -21.88 6.10 -13.37
N CYS A 124 -20.71 5.47 -13.40
CA CYS A 124 -19.43 6.19 -13.37
C CYS A 124 -19.32 7.19 -14.52
N PRO A 125 -19.21 8.51 -14.28
CA PRO A 125 -19.17 9.50 -15.33
C PRO A 125 -17.89 9.42 -16.18
N MET A 126 -16.84 8.78 -15.67
CA MET A 126 -15.55 8.64 -16.35
C MET A 126 -15.41 7.33 -17.15
N GLY A 127 -16.45 6.47 -17.14
CA GLY A 127 -16.42 5.21 -17.88
C GLY A 127 -15.62 4.07 -17.24
N ILE A 128 -15.09 4.27 -16.01
CA ILE A 128 -14.19 3.31 -15.34
C ILE A 128 -15.01 2.23 -14.64
N CYS A 129 -15.95 2.63 -13.79
CA CYS A 129 -16.76 1.72 -12.96
C CYS A 129 -18.21 1.69 -13.46
N THR A 130 -18.41 1.16 -14.67
CA THR A 130 -19.72 1.08 -15.33
C THR A 130 -19.71 0.01 -16.42
N GLN A 131 -20.89 -0.53 -16.74
CA GLN A 131 -21.13 -1.39 -17.89
C GLN A 131 -22.02 -0.72 -18.94
N ASP A 132 -22.44 0.54 -18.73
CA ASP A 132 -23.21 1.31 -19.73
C ASP A 132 -22.32 1.62 -20.94
N PRO A 133 -22.66 1.11 -22.16
CA PRO A 133 -21.82 1.31 -23.35
C PRO A 133 -21.57 2.78 -23.70
N ARG A 134 -22.49 3.68 -23.32
CA ARG A 134 -22.36 5.12 -23.58
C ARG A 134 -21.34 5.76 -22.64
N LEU A 135 -21.21 5.24 -21.41
CA LEU A 135 -20.26 5.72 -20.42
C LEU A 135 -18.89 5.08 -20.62
N VAL A 136 -18.84 3.78 -20.92
CA VAL A 136 -17.58 3.06 -21.20
C VAL A 136 -16.77 3.73 -22.31
N LYS A 137 -17.43 4.25 -23.35
CA LYS A 137 -16.79 4.96 -24.46
C LYS A 137 -16.02 6.24 -24.06
N ARG A 138 -16.22 6.74 -22.84
CA ARG A 138 -15.50 7.91 -22.30
C ARG A 138 -14.09 7.57 -21.83
N LEU A 139 -13.81 6.30 -21.54
CA LEU A 139 -12.49 5.84 -21.15
C LEU A 139 -11.64 5.61 -22.41
N ASP A 140 -10.60 6.41 -22.56
CA ASP A 140 -9.56 6.21 -23.56
C ASP A 140 -8.54 5.21 -23.00
N ILE A 141 -8.62 3.96 -23.46
CA ILE A 141 -7.82 2.84 -22.95
C ILE A 141 -6.34 3.05 -23.25
N ASP A 142 -6.00 3.44 -24.48
CA ASP A 142 -4.60 3.58 -24.91
C ASP A 142 -3.90 4.71 -24.15
N LYS A 143 -4.58 5.86 -24.06
CA LYS A 143 -4.08 6.99 -23.28
C LYS A 143 -3.99 6.68 -21.79
N GLY A 144 -4.94 5.92 -21.27
CA GLY A 144 -4.93 5.45 -19.88
C GLY A 144 -3.77 4.52 -19.60
N ALA A 145 -3.52 3.55 -20.48
CA ALA A 145 -2.40 2.63 -20.39
C ALA A 145 -1.06 3.36 -20.43
N GLN A 146 -0.89 4.33 -21.34
CA GLN A 146 0.36 5.11 -21.41
C GLN A 146 0.62 5.88 -20.12
N LYS A 147 -0.40 6.53 -19.54
CA LYS A 147 -0.24 7.23 -18.25
C LYS A 147 0.21 6.30 -17.12
N ILE A 148 -0.31 5.07 -17.09
CA ILE A 148 0.11 4.07 -16.09
C ILE A 148 1.56 3.67 -16.31
N VAL A 149 1.99 3.43 -17.55
CA VAL A 149 3.38 3.12 -17.89
C VAL A 149 4.30 4.25 -17.43
N ASP A 150 3.99 5.50 -17.80
CA ASP A 150 4.79 6.67 -17.44
C ASP A 150 4.91 6.81 -15.90
N TYR A 151 3.80 6.57 -15.19
CA TYR A 151 3.78 6.61 -13.73
C TYR A 151 4.67 5.51 -13.11
N VAL A 152 4.60 4.27 -13.61
CA VAL A 152 5.43 3.16 -13.09
C VAL A 152 6.91 3.41 -13.33
N LEU A 153 7.27 3.95 -14.50
CA LEU A 153 8.67 4.31 -14.81
C LEU A 153 9.18 5.44 -13.89
N ALA A 154 8.36 6.46 -13.66
CA ALA A 154 8.69 7.54 -12.73
C ALA A 154 8.83 7.03 -11.29
N PHE A 155 7.90 6.18 -10.85
CA PHE A 155 7.92 5.53 -9.54
C PHE A 155 9.21 4.73 -9.32
N ASP A 156 9.60 3.90 -10.30
CA ASP A 156 10.83 3.10 -10.23
C ASP A 156 12.07 4.01 -10.14
N ALA A 157 12.12 5.06 -10.96
CA ALA A 157 13.23 6.01 -10.94
C ALA A 157 13.36 6.74 -9.59
N GLU A 158 12.23 7.15 -9.00
CA GLU A 158 12.25 7.81 -7.69
C GLU A 158 12.60 6.84 -6.56
N LEU A 159 12.10 5.61 -6.61
CA LEU A 159 12.43 4.59 -5.61
C LEU A 159 13.94 4.31 -5.60
N LYS A 160 14.57 4.20 -6.78
CA LYS A 160 16.02 4.03 -6.92
C LYS A 160 16.80 5.20 -6.31
N LYS A 161 16.32 6.44 -6.46
CA LYS A 161 16.93 7.63 -5.82
C LYS A 161 16.87 7.56 -4.29
N LEU A 162 15.83 6.97 -3.72
CA LEU A 162 15.71 6.78 -2.27
C LEU A 162 16.58 5.62 -1.75
N MET A 163 16.78 4.59 -2.57
CA MET A 163 17.61 3.43 -2.20
C MET A 163 19.11 3.72 -2.29
N ALA A 164 19.55 4.54 -3.23
CA ALA A 164 20.97 4.83 -3.47
C ALA A 164 21.71 5.38 -2.25
N PRO A 165 21.18 6.38 -1.50
CA PRO A 165 21.88 6.96 -0.33
C PRO A 165 22.09 5.96 0.81
N ILE A 166 21.25 4.92 0.91
CA ILE A 166 21.40 3.87 1.94
C ILE A 166 22.25 2.69 1.46
N GLY A 167 22.87 2.80 0.28
CA GLY A 167 23.74 1.77 -0.27
C GLY A 167 23.00 0.52 -0.74
N ASN A 168 21.70 0.60 -1.03
CA ASN A 168 20.90 -0.53 -1.46
C ASN A 168 20.72 -0.53 -2.99
N SER A 169 21.06 -1.66 -3.61
CA SER A 169 20.77 -1.96 -5.02
C SER A 169 19.50 -2.81 -5.20
N SER A 170 18.91 -3.27 -4.12
CA SER A 170 17.70 -4.11 -4.09
C SER A 170 16.69 -3.57 -3.10
N ILE A 171 15.48 -4.14 -3.09
CA ILE A 171 14.39 -3.75 -2.16
C ILE A 171 14.89 -3.78 -0.71
N PRO A 172 14.78 -2.67 0.07
CA PRO A 172 15.36 -2.53 1.40
C PRO A 172 14.49 -3.17 2.51
N VAL A 173 14.13 -4.44 2.35
CA VAL A 173 13.23 -5.12 3.31
C VAL A 173 13.83 -5.14 4.71
N GLY A 174 13.10 -4.55 5.65
CA GLY A 174 13.48 -4.56 7.07
C GLY A 174 14.60 -3.59 7.46
N ARG A 175 15.09 -2.74 6.55
CA ARG A 175 16.11 -1.70 6.80
C ARG A 175 15.53 -0.50 7.58
N SER A 176 14.93 -0.80 8.74
CA SER A 176 14.36 0.25 9.61
C SER A 176 15.40 1.24 10.14
N ASP A 177 16.67 0.90 10.09
CA ASP A 177 17.81 1.78 10.36
C ASP A 177 17.92 2.95 9.36
N ALA A 178 17.31 2.83 8.18
CA ALA A 178 17.22 3.89 7.18
C ALA A 178 16.08 4.90 7.44
N LEU A 179 15.29 4.70 8.50
CA LEU A 179 14.14 5.54 8.81
C LEU A 179 14.34 6.29 10.13
N VAL A 180 13.84 7.51 10.15
CA VAL A 180 13.75 8.34 11.36
C VAL A 180 12.34 8.90 11.52
N SER A 181 11.97 9.27 12.73
CA SER A 181 10.73 9.99 13.01
C SER A 181 10.98 11.16 13.95
N THR A 182 10.29 12.27 13.70
CA THR A 182 10.20 13.41 14.61
C THR A 182 9.08 13.26 15.64
N ASP A 183 8.26 12.22 15.52
CA ASP A 183 7.26 11.83 16.50
C ASP A 183 7.79 10.64 17.32
N LYS A 184 7.97 10.87 18.63
CA LYS A 184 8.52 9.86 19.53
C LYS A 184 7.62 8.64 19.65
N ALA A 185 6.30 8.80 19.69
CA ALA A 185 5.37 7.68 19.82
C ALA A 185 5.39 6.79 18.57
N ILE A 186 5.53 7.39 17.39
CA ILE A 186 5.71 6.67 16.13
C ILE A 186 7.06 5.97 16.10
N ALA A 187 8.14 6.65 16.51
CA ALA A 187 9.47 6.06 16.56
C ALA A 187 9.49 4.81 17.45
N ASP A 188 8.97 4.94 18.67
CA ASP A 188 8.89 3.84 19.64
C ASP A 188 8.03 2.67 19.11
N LYS A 189 6.85 2.97 18.52
CA LYS A 189 5.94 1.96 17.97
C LYS A 189 6.56 1.18 16.80
N LEU A 190 7.28 1.86 15.93
CA LEU A 190 7.88 1.24 14.74
C LEU A 190 9.29 0.70 14.98
N GLY A 191 9.91 1.01 16.11
CA GLY A 191 11.30 0.64 16.43
C GLY A 191 12.28 1.28 15.45
N ILE A 192 12.13 2.59 15.18
CA ILE A 192 13.02 3.41 14.34
C ILE A 192 13.61 4.54 15.17
N GLN A 193 14.61 5.22 14.64
CA GLN A 193 15.28 6.29 15.34
C GLN A 193 14.36 7.52 15.52
N TYR A 194 14.30 8.04 16.75
CA TYR A 194 13.73 9.34 17.03
C TYR A 194 14.79 10.43 16.79
N VAL A 195 14.41 11.50 16.14
CA VAL A 195 15.22 12.71 15.94
C VAL A 195 14.38 13.95 16.29
N CYS A 196 14.98 14.91 16.98
CA CYS A 196 14.35 16.18 17.36
C CYS A 196 15.02 17.34 16.58
#